data_be0773170fe55d584aeba43b9549cf19
#
_entry.id   be0773170fe55d584aeba43b9549cf19
#
_cell.length_a   1.000
_cell.length_b   1.000
_cell.length_c   1.000
_cell.angle_alpha   90.00
_cell.angle_beta   90.00
_cell.angle_gamma   90.00
#
_symmetry.space_group_name_H-M   'P 1'
#
loop_
_entity.id
_entity.type
_entity.pdbx_description
1 polymer ?
#
loop_
_entity_poly.entity_id
_entity_poly.type
_entity_poly.pdbx_seq_one_letter_code
_entity_poly.pdbx_strand_id
1 'polypeptide(L)'
;MSRTGSGPAWLTLFRIGNTLTGVIGVFLGAIVALGELPTGKLAVITTLQAISVLCFMASWNALNDIFDLEIDRINRPDRPLPSGSISVSSAKIVTSVMMVTSLICMLLAWFTVDSMGHEFSDWAPSLVIWIIALFLLANYEFPNSLRLKDRGLPGNIAISISVGLVAVFGAAGVLQPYNHRAWSLFLVGVFYNTSREVVKDIEDMEGDEGRNTLAMRVGADSARTTAWVLSLLALAAVIMPFAFEVFPPLHVVFTIPAVISLMLVKSKLLNSEDHEASSLLKKSMTLCLAAFLASSLIG
;
A
#
# COMPACT_ATOMS: atom_id res chain seq x y z
N MET A 1 -18.98 10.35 29.78
CA MET A 1 -19.66 9.60 28.69
C MET A 1 -18.69 9.49 27.53
N SER A 2 -18.20 8.29 27.20
CA SER A 2 -17.32 8.10 26.06
C SER A 2 -18.12 8.38 24.79
N ARG A 3 -17.76 9.40 24.01
CA ARG A 3 -18.35 9.61 22.69
C ARG A 3 -17.89 8.43 21.80
N THR A 4 -18.80 7.52 21.53
CA THR A 4 -18.65 6.58 20.41
C THR A 4 -18.75 7.41 19.14
N GLY A 5 -17.64 7.58 18.41
CA GLY A 5 -17.57 8.42 17.23
C GLY A 5 -18.66 8.12 16.20
N SER A 6 -19.05 9.13 15.44
CA SER A 6 -19.95 8.92 14.29
C SER A 6 -19.31 8.01 13.23
N GLY A 7 -20.12 7.30 12.43
CA GLY A 7 -19.64 6.47 11.33
C GLY A 7 -18.62 7.19 10.42
N PRO A 8 -18.86 8.42 9.96
CA PRO A 8 -17.89 9.21 9.19
C PRO A 8 -16.55 9.42 9.88
N ALA A 9 -16.52 9.65 11.21
CA ALA A 9 -15.27 9.83 11.95
C ALA A 9 -14.42 8.54 11.93
N TRP A 10 -15.01 7.37 12.06
CA TRP A 10 -14.31 6.09 11.94
C TRP A 10 -13.77 5.84 10.53
N LEU A 11 -14.53 6.16 9.48
CA LEU A 11 -14.07 6.05 8.09
C LEU A 11 -12.85 6.94 7.81
N THR A 12 -12.83 8.12 8.44
CA THR A 12 -11.69 9.05 8.35
C THR A 12 -10.48 8.49 9.11
N LEU A 13 -10.65 8.02 10.35
CA LEU A 13 -9.58 7.43 11.16
C LEU A 13 -8.93 6.22 10.46
N PHE A 14 -9.74 5.36 9.86
CA PHE A 14 -9.26 4.19 9.11
C PHE A 14 -8.73 4.51 7.72
N ARG A 15 -8.83 5.79 7.28
CA ARG A 15 -8.44 6.20 5.92
C ARG A 15 -9.03 5.27 4.87
N ILE A 16 -10.36 5.06 4.92
CA ILE A 16 -11.04 3.98 4.18
C ILE A 16 -10.69 3.94 2.69
N GLY A 17 -10.48 5.09 2.04
CA GLY A 17 -10.07 5.14 0.64
C GLY A 17 -8.73 4.45 0.38
N ASN A 18 -7.73 4.60 1.27
CA ASN A 18 -6.45 3.89 1.17
C ASN A 18 -6.62 2.40 1.52
N THR A 19 -7.41 2.11 2.53
CA THR A 19 -7.67 0.73 2.98
C THR A 19 -8.34 -0.10 1.89
N LEU A 20 -9.32 0.48 1.17
CA LEU A 20 -9.96 -0.17 0.03
C LEU A 20 -9.00 -0.42 -1.15
N THR A 21 -8.00 0.43 -1.37
CA THR A 21 -6.98 0.14 -2.40
C THR A 21 -6.16 -1.11 -2.06
N GLY A 22 -5.92 -1.39 -0.78
CA GLY A 22 -5.30 -2.64 -0.34
C GLY A 22 -6.19 -3.86 -0.63
N VAL A 23 -7.49 -3.78 -0.33
CA VAL A 23 -8.45 -4.84 -0.68
C VAL A 23 -8.44 -5.14 -2.18
N ILE A 24 -8.51 -4.10 -3.02
CA ILE A 24 -8.41 -4.22 -4.48
C ILE A 24 -7.09 -4.87 -4.89
N GLY A 25 -5.98 -4.48 -4.24
CA GLY A 25 -4.65 -5.04 -4.51
C GLY A 25 -4.56 -6.55 -4.25
N VAL A 26 -5.22 -7.06 -3.20
CA VAL A 26 -5.30 -8.52 -2.94
C VAL A 26 -6.02 -9.24 -4.07
N PHE A 27 -7.22 -8.78 -4.44
CA PHE A 27 -7.96 -9.39 -5.56
C PHE A 27 -7.18 -9.28 -6.87
N LEU A 28 -6.56 -8.14 -7.15
CA LEU A 28 -5.74 -7.96 -8.33
C LEU A 28 -4.58 -8.96 -8.39
N GLY A 29 -3.86 -9.13 -7.27
CA GLY A 29 -2.77 -10.10 -7.18
C GLY A 29 -3.24 -11.54 -7.44
N ALA A 30 -4.39 -11.93 -6.87
CA ALA A 30 -4.99 -13.23 -7.10
C ALA A 30 -5.40 -13.44 -8.57
N ILE A 31 -6.09 -12.45 -9.17
CA ILE A 31 -6.57 -12.51 -10.57
C ILE A 31 -5.38 -12.56 -11.53
N VAL A 32 -4.38 -11.71 -11.32
CA VAL A 32 -3.19 -11.65 -12.17
C VAL A 32 -2.39 -12.96 -12.11
N ALA A 33 -2.33 -13.60 -10.93
CA ALA A 33 -1.66 -14.88 -10.77
C ALA A 33 -2.42 -16.02 -11.46
N LEU A 34 -3.75 -16.05 -11.36
CA LEU A 34 -4.58 -17.08 -11.97
C LEU A 34 -4.81 -16.88 -13.47
N GLY A 35 -4.83 -15.61 -13.94
CA GLY A 35 -5.33 -15.23 -15.26
C GLY A 35 -6.86 -15.22 -15.36
N GLU A 36 -7.56 -15.45 -14.26
CA GLU A 36 -9.03 -15.50 -14.17
C GLU A 36 -9.50 -15.06 -12.76
N LEU A 37 -10.81 -14.92 -12.59
CA LEU A 37 -11.38 -14.63 -11.27
C LEU A 37 -11.26 -15.87 -10.35
N PRO A 38 -10.82 -15.72 -9.10
CA PRO A 38 -10.79 -16.80 -8.15
C PRO A 38 -12.21 -17.33 -7.88
N THR A 39 -12.37 -18.64 -7.88
CA THR A 39 -13.66 -19.34 -7.66
C THR A 39 -13.55 -20.37 -6.53
N GLY A 40 -14.68 -20.87 -6.03
CA GLY A 40 -14.71 -21.91 -5.00
C GLY A 40 -13.93 -21.52 -3.73
N LYS A 41 -13.09 -22.44 -3.24
CA LYS A 41 -12.28 -22.23 -2.03
C LYS A 41 -11.20 -21.17 -2.23
N LEU A 42 -10.66 -20.99 -3.45
CA LEU A 42 -9.73 -19.90 -3.74
C LEU A 42 -10.37 -18.52 -3.59
N ALA A 43 -11.64 -18.37 -3.99
CA ALA A 43 -12.38 -17.12 -3.75
C ALA A 43 -12.58 -16.86 -2.25
N VAL A 44 -12.84 -17.91 -1.45
CA VAL A 44 -12.94 -17.78 0.02
C VAL A 44 -11.62 -17.32 0.62
N ILE A 45 -10.51 -17.95 0.25
CA ILE A 45 -9.16 -17.57 0.73
C ILE A 45 -8.85 -16.13 0.35
N THR A 46 -9.04 -15.76 -0.93
CA THR A 46 -8.80 -14.39 -1.40
C THR A 46 -9.64 -13.36 -0.64
N THR A 47 -10.91 -13.68 -0.36
CA THR A 47 -11.80 -12.81 0.42
C THR A 47 -11.33 -12.68 1.86
N LEU A 48 -10.94 -13.77 2.52
CA LEU A 48 -10.38 -13.75 3.88
C LEU A 48 -9.10 -12.92 3.93
N GLN A 49 -8.22 -13.05 2.96
CA GLN A 49 -7.01 -12.23 2.85
C GLN A 49 -7.34 -10.75 2.61
N ALA A 50 -8.33 -10.44 1.78
CA ALA A 50 -8.78 -9.08 1.54
C ALA A 50 -9.35 -8.44 2.82
N ILE A 51 -10.13 -9.17 3.62
CA ILE A 51 -10.61 -8.74 4.94
C ILE A 51 -9.44 -8.58 5.90
N SER A 52 -8.48 -9.50 5.89
CA SER A 52 -7.27 -9.41 6.72
C SER A 52 -6.51 -8.11 6.41
N VAL A 53 -6.26 -7.79 5.13
CA VAL A 53 -5.59 -6.55 4.72
C VAL A 53 -6.41 -5.31 5.09
N LEU A 54 -7.73 -5.34 4.92
CA LEU A 54 -8.62 -4.26 5.34
C LEU A 54 -8.44 -3.96 6.84
N CYS A 55 -8.56 -4.98 7.68
CA CYS A 55 -8.44 -4.85 9.12
C CYS A 55 -7.01 -4.45 9.55
N PHE A 56 -6.00 -5.00 8.91
CA PHE A 56 -4.59 -4.68 9.13
C PHE A 56 -4.30 -3.21 8.82
N MET A 57 -4.67 -2.74 7.62
CA MET A 57 -4.44 -1.34 7.22
C MET A 57 -5.25 -0.36 8.06
N ALA A 58 -6.51 -0.67 8.38
CA ALA A 58 -7.34 0.16 9.25
C ALA A 58 -6.71 0.31 10.64
N SER A 59 -6.20 -0.79 11.23
CA SER A 59 -5.54 -0.74 12.53
C SER A 59 -4.25 0.07 12.50
N TRP A 60 -3.42 -0.04 11.46
CA TRP A 60 -2.18 0.75 11.33
C TRP A 60 -2.46 2.23 11.11
N ASN A 61 -3.47 2.59 10.31
CA ASN A 61 -3.87 3.99 10.12
C ASN A 61 -4.33 4.61 11.44
N ALA A 62 -5.15 3.90 12.21
CA ALA A 62 -5.60 4.38 13.53
C ALA A 62 -4.46 4.45 14.54
N LEU A 63 -3.52 3.47 14.52
CA LEU A 63 -2.36 3.45 15.40
C LEU A 63 -1.43 4.62 15.13
N ASN A 64 -1.20 4.95 13.86
CA ASN A 64 -0.44 6.13 13.47
C ASN A 64 -1.05 7.41 14.05
N ASP A 65 -2.36 7.63 13.89
CA ASP A 65 -3.03 8.80 14.44
C ASP A 65 -3.02 8.81 16.00
N ILE A 66 -2.98 7.63 16.66
CA ILE A 66 -2.82 7.54 18.12
C ILE A 66 -1.42 7.99 18.56
N PHE A 67 -0.36 7.59 17.86
CA PHE A 67 1.01 7.97 18.18
C PHE A 67 1.30 9.45 17.84
N ASP A 68 0.71 9.95 16.78
CA ASP A 68 0.91 11.32 16.32
C ASP A 68 -0.09 12.33 16.96
N LEU A 69 -0.89 11.91 17.97
CA LEU A 69 -1.98 12.72 18.55
C LEU A 69 -1.54 14.13 18.99
N GLU A 70 -0.41 14.25 19.68
CA GLU A 70 0.07 15.57 20.19
C GLU A 70 0.48 16.48 19.03
N ILE A 71 1.11 15.91 18.00
CA ILE A 71 1.48 16.65 16.79
C ILE A 71 0.24 17.02 15.99
N ASP A 72 -0.71 16.10 15.85
CA ASP A 72 -1.96 16.34 15.12
C ASP A 72 -2.88 17.35 15.81
N ARG A 73 -2.80 17.52 17.13
CA ARG A 73 -3.52 18.60 17.83
C ARG A 73 -3.14 20.00 17.35
N ILE A 74 -1.89 20.16 16.90
CA ILE A 74 -1.37 21.43 16.39
C ILE A 74 -1.61 21.53 14.89
N ASN A 75 -1.22 20.52 14.14
CA ASN A 75 -1.18 20.58 12.67
C ASN A 75 -2.51 20.20 12.00
N ARG A 76 -3.33 19.36 12.66
CA ARG A 76 -4.56 18.78 12.08
C ARG A 76 -5.67 18.63 13.12
N PRO A 77 -6.10 19.72 13.77
CA PRO A 77 -7.05 19.71 14.90
C PRO A 77 -8.41 19.11 14.54
N ASP A 78 -8.78 19.10 13.26
CA ASP A 78 -10.07 18.59 12.78
C ASP A 78 -10.09 17.06 12.64
N ARG A 79 -8.93 16.37 12.78
CA ARG A 79 -8.89 14.90 12.76
C ARG A 79 -9.71 14.28 13.89
N PRO A 80 -10.21 13.04 13.72
CA PRO A 80 -11.12 12.40 14.70
C PRO A 80 -10.61 12.33 16.14
N LEU A 81 -9.31 12.08 16.35
CA LEU A 81 -8.72 11.99 17.70
C LEU A 81 -8.45 13.39 18.30
N PRO A 82 -7.76 14.32 17.62
CA PRO A 82 -7.55 15.67 18.10
C PRO A 82 -8.85 16.42 18.42
N SER A 83 -9.86 16.32 17.55
CA SER A 83 -11.17 16.97 17.76
C SER A 83 -12.00 16.32 18.88
N GLY A 84 -11.59 15.16 19.39
CA GLY A 84 -12.36 14.42 20.39
C GLY A 84 -13.62 13.73 19.83
N SER A 85 -13.80 13.69 18.50
CA SER A 85 -14.91 12.97 17.84
C SER A 85 -14.86 11.47 18.14
N ILE A 86 -13.65 10.92 18.33
CA ILE A 86 -13.40 9.56 18.81
C ILE A 86 -12.48 9.63 20.03
N SER A 87 -12.82 8.92 21.11
CA SER A 87 -11.93 8.85 22.26
C SER A 87 -10.71 7.96 21.98
N VAL A 88 -9.55 8.32 22.53
CA VAL A 88 -8.31 7.52 22.38
C VAL A 88 -8.50 6.10 22.88
N SER A 89 -9.25 5.90 23.98
CA SER A 89 -9.55 4.57 24.52
C SER A 89 -10.37 3.73 23.54
N SER A 90 -11.40 4.32 22.92
CA SER A 90 -12.19 3.63 21.88
C SER A 90 -11.34 3.30 20.66
N ALA A 91 -10.48 4.22 20.22
CA ALA A 91 -9.56 3.99 19.10
C ALA A 91 -8.62 2.82 19.39
N LYS A 92 -8.00 2.76 20.57
CA LYS A 92 -7.12 1.65 20.99
C LYS A 92 -7.84 0.30 20.98
N ILE A 93 -9.06 0.24 21.53
CA ILE A 93 -9.83 -1.00 21.55
C ILE A 93 -10.16 -1.47 20.13
N VAL A 94 -10.69 -0.58 19.29
CA VAL A 94 -11.07 -0.95 17.91
C VAL A 94 -9.85 -1.31 17.06
N THR A 95 -8.73 -0.60 17.22
CA THR A 95 -7.45 -0.95 16.58
C THR A 95 -7.02 -2.37 16.95
N SER A 96 -7.07 -2.72 18.24
CA SER A 96 -6.72 -4.08 18.70
C SER A 96 -7.68 -5.13 18.14
N VAL A 97 -8.98 -4.86 18.16
CA VAL A 97 -9.99 -5.77 17.57
C VAL A 97 -9.75 -5.98 16.08
N MET A 98 -9.47 -4.92 15.31
CA MET A 98 -9.15 -5.03 13.89
C MET A 98 -7.90 -5.88 13.65
N MET A 99 -6.83 -5.69 14.43
CA MET A 99 -5.61 -6.49 14.28
C MET A 99 -5.86 -7.97 14.60
N VAL A 100 -6.61 -8.27 15.66
CA VAL A 100 -7.02 -9.65 16.00
C VAL A 100 -7.88 -10.25 14.89
N THR A 101 -8.82 -9.47 14.33
CA THR A 101 -9.66 -9.92 13.20
C THR A 101 -8.81 -10.24 11.97
N SER A 102 -7.79 -9.41 11.68
CA SER A 102 -6.83 -9.69 10.60
C SER A 102 -6.16 -11.06 10.78
N LEU A 103 -5.67 -11.34 11.99
CA LEU A 103 -5.04 -12.64 12.31
C LEU A 103 -6.04 -13.80 12.23
N ILE A 104 -7.27 -13.63 12.73
CA ILE A 104 -8.33 -14.65 12.61
C ILE A 104 -8.60 -14.97 11.14
N CYS A 105 -8.70 -13.97 10.25
CA CYS A 105 -8.88 -14.18 8.83
C CYS A 105 -7.71 -14.98 8.22
N MET A 106 -6.47 -14.73 8.66
CA MET A 106 -5.31 -15.52 8.25
C MET A 106 -5.45 -16.99 8.67
N LEU A 107 -5.85 -17.25 9.92
CA LEU A 107 -6.06 -18.62 10.41
C LEU A 107 -7.20 -19.33 9.67
N LEU A 108 -8.31 -18.63 9.39
CA LEU A 108 -9.42 -19.19 8.60
C LEU A 108 -8.99 -19.48 7.15
N ALA A 109 -8.13 -18.64 6.56
CA ALA A 109 -7.54 -18.90 5.25
C ALA A 109 -6.69 -20.17 5.28
N TRP A 110 -5.88 -20.39 6.32
CA TRP A 110 -5.13 -21.63 6.53
C TRP A 110 -6.05 -22.86 6.60
N PHE A 111 -7.09 -22.84 7.46
CA PHE A 111 -8.03 -23.96 7.53
C PHE A 111 -8.74 -24.23 6.21
N THR A 112 -8.96 -23.22 5.39
CA THR A 112 -9.53 -23.39 4.05
C THR A 112 -8.54 -24.10 3.12
N VAL A 113 -7.25 -23.73 3.15
CA VAL A 113 -6.16 -24.37 2.39
C VAL A 113 -6.00 -25.84 2.82
N ASP A 114 -5.94 -26.12 4.12
CA ASP A 114 -5.87 -27.47 4.69
C ASP A 114 -7.05 -28.32 4.23
N SER A 115 -8.26 -27.77 4.22
CA SER A 115 -9.47 -28.46 3.73
C SER A 115 -9.44 -28.78 2.22
N MET A 116 -8.48 -28.22 1.47
CA MET A 116 -8.23 -28.57 0.06
C MET A 116 -7.21 -29.72 -0.08
N GLY A 117 -6.63 -30.19 1.03
CA GLY A 117 -5.60 -31.22 1.05
C GLY A 117 -4.17 -30.66 0.81
N HIS A 118 -3.98 -29.37 0.93
CA HIS A 118 -2.67 -28.72 0.86
C HIS A 118 -1.98 -28.68 2.23
N GLU A 119 -0.65 -28.67 2.22
CA GLU A 119 0.16 -28.59 3.43
C GLU A 119 0.35 -27.17 3.92
N PHE A 120 0.79 -27.02 5.18
CA PHE A 120 1.12 -25.72 5.76
C PHE A 120 2.16 -24.95 4.93
N SER A 121 3.10 -25.66 4.30
CA SER A 121 4.12 -25.10 3.40
C SER A 121 3.54 -24.32 2.22
N ASP A 122 2.36 -24.72 1.72
CA ASP A 122 1.70 -24.05 0.59
C ASP A 122 1.07 -22.72 1.02
N TRP A 123 0.61 -22.63 2.26
CA TRP A 123 0.05 -21.39 2.84
C TRP A 123 1.08 -20.49 3.53
N ALA A 124 2.18 -21.07 4.01
CA ALA A 124 3.22 -20.35 4.75
C ALA A 124 3.71 -19.06 4.07
N PRO A 125 3.84 -18.96 2.72
CA PRO A 125 4.18 -17.71 2.06
C PRO A 125 3.21 -16.54 2.39
N SER A 126 1.91 -16.80 2.49
CA SER A 126 0.93 -15.78 2.91
C SER A 126 1.23 -15.28 4.33
N LEU A 127 1.52 -16.19 5.27
CA LEU A 127 1.88 -15.83 6.64
C LEU A 127 3.19 -15.04 6.69
N VAL A 128 4.20 -15.46 5.92
CA VAL A 128 5.50 -14.77 5.86
C VAL A 128 5.33 -13.34 5.35
N ILE A 129 4.54 -13.12 4.29
CA ILE A 129 4.26 -11.78 3.76
C ILE A 129 3.55 -10.93 4.82
N TRP A 130 2.56 -11.48 5.52
CA TRP A 130 1.86 -10.77 6.59
C TRP A 130 2.80 -10.37 7.74
N ILE A 131 3.71 -11.28 8.16
CA ILE A 131 4.74 -11.01 9.18
C ILE A 131 5.73 -9.94 8.71
N ILE A 132 6.18 -10.00 7.44
CA ILE A 132 7.07 -8.98 6.87
C ILE A 132 6.38 -7.61 6.90
N ALA A 133 5.12 -7.51 6.49
CA ALA A 133 4.37 -6.26 6.54
C ALA A 133 4.23 -5.75 7.99
N LEU A 134 3.92 -6.64 8.94
CA LEU A 134 3.87 -6.31 10.37
C LEU A 134 5.22 -5.78 10.87
N PHE A 135 6.32 -6.45 10.53
CA PHE A 135 7.67 -6.04 10.92
C PHE A 135 8.06 -4.67 10.34
N LEU A 136 7.80 -4.46 9.05
CA LEU A 136 8.10 -3.19 8.39
C LEU A 136 7.32 -2.03 9.02
N LEU A 137 6.02 -2.19 9.24
CA LEU A 137 5.18 -1.14 9.81
C LEU A 137 5.46 -0.91 11.30
N ALA A 138 5.79 -1.96 12.06
CA ALA A 138 6.21 -1.81 13.45
C ALA A 138 7.51 -0.99 13.55
N ASN A 139 8.49 -1.28 12.69
CA ASN A 139 9.74 -0.52 12.63
C ASN A 139 9.58 0.87 11.99
N TYR A 140 8.54 1.08 11.22
CA TYR A 140 8.18 2.39 10.68
C TYR A 140 7.62 3.30 11.77
N GLU A 141 6.70 2.79 12.62
CA GLU A 141 5.83 3.59 13.47
C GLU A 141 6.26 3.66 14.93
N PHE A 142 6.67 2.52 15.55
CA PHE A 142 6.86 2.49 17.01
C PHE A 142 8.03 3.37 17.50
N PRO A 143 7.83 4.16 18.59
CA PRO A 143 8.85 5.05 19.13
C PRO A 143 10.16 4.34 19.55
N ASN A 144 10.05 3.09 20.03
CA ASN A 144 11.19 2.31 20.51
C ASN A 144 11.74 1.33 19.46
N SER A 145 11.41 1.55 18.16
CA SER A 145 11.90 0.77 17.03
C SER A 145 12.89 1.57 16.19
N LEU A 146 13.12 1.15 14.94
CA LEU A 146 13.99 1.87 14.01
C LEU A 146 13.45 3.26 13.63
N ARG A 147 12.16 3.55 13.88
CA ARG A 147 11.50 4.83 13.53
C ARG A 147 11.77 5.20 12.06
N LEU A 148 11.49 4.29 11.15
CA LEU A 148 11.84 4.47 9.74
C LEU A 148 11.13 5.68 9.11
N LYS A 149 9.97 6.09 9.62
CA LYS A 149 9.27 7.31 9.18
C LYS A 149 10.11 8.60 9.33
N ASP A 150 11.06 8.60 10.26
CA ASP A 150 11.93 9.75 10.50
C ASP A 150 13.30 9.60 9.79
N ARG A 151 13.49 8.59 8.94
CA ARG A 151 14.76 8.27 8.28
C ARG A 151 14.81 8.57 6.78
N GLY A 152 13.81 9.26 6.24
CA GLY A 152 13.73 9.66 4.83
C GLY A 152 13.59 8.45 3.90
N LEU A 153 14.43 8.34 2.87
CA LEU A 153 14.28 7.33 1.82
C LEU A 153 14.13 5.88 2.34
N PRO A 154 14.88 5.38 3.34
CA PRO A 154 14.62 4.08 3.95
C PRO A 154 13.18 3.89 4.47
N GLY A 155 12.58 4.94 5.03
CA GLY A 155 11.18 4.92 5.45
C GLY A 155 10.23 4.83 4.26
N ASN A 156 10.45 5.64 3.23
CA ASN A 156 9.64 5.64 2.01
C ASN A 156 9.71 4.28 1.28
N ILE A 157 10.88 3.63 1.28
CA ILE A 157 11.05 2.28 0.72
C ILE A 157 10.29 1.25 1.58
N ALA A 158 10.39 1.30 2.90
CA ALA A 158 9.74 0.34 3.79
C ALA A 158 8.21 0.34 3.64
N ILE A 159 7.60 1.54 3.61
CA ILE A 159 6.15 1.66 3.38
C ILE A 159 5.78 1.20 1.97
N SER A 160 6.62 1.49 0.97
CA SER A 160 6.36 1.12 -0.43
C SER A 160 6.48 -0.39 -0.66
N ILE A 161 7.41 -1.06 0.01
CA ILE A 161 7.49 -2.53 0.03
C ILE A 161 6.18 -3.11 0.59
N SER A 162 5.67 -2.56 1.69
CA SER A 162 4.39 -3.01 2.27
C SER A 162 3.23 -2.84 1.28
N VAL A 163 3.21 -1.76 0.50
CA VAL A 163 2.20 -1.53 -0.57
C VAL A 163 2.35 -2.55 -1.70
N GLY A 164 3.56 -2.78 -2.18
CA GLY A 164 3.81 -3.74 -3.26
C GLY A 164 3.49 -5.19 -2.86
N LEU A 165 3.79 -5.56 -1.61
CA LEU A 165 3.53 -6.92 -1.08
C LEU A 165 2.05 -7.31 -1.11
N VAL A 166 1.12 -6.36 -1.16
CA VAL A 166 -0.32 -6.66 -1.21
C VAL A 166 -0.67 -7.51 -2.44
N ALA A 167 -0.07 -7.24 -3.61
CA ALA A 167 -0.31 -8.03 -4.82
C ALA A 167 0.26 -9.46 -4.69
N VAL A 168 1.47 -9.59 -4.15
CA VAL A 168 2.10 -10.90 -3.89
C VAL A 168 1.32 -11.69 -2.83
N PHE A 169 0.77 -10.99 -1.84
CA PHE A 169 -0.11 -11.60 -0.83
C PHE A 169 -1.37 -12.19 -1.45
N GLY A 170 -2.01 -11.49 -2.40
CA GLY A 170 -3.14 -12.02 -3.16
C GLY A 170 -2.77 -13.25 -3.99
N ALA A 171 -1.62 -13.24 -4.66
CA ALA A 171 -1.10 -14.38 -5.40
C ALA A 171 -0.78 -15.58 -4.49
N ALA A 172 -0.20 -15.33 -3.30
CA ALA A 172 0.04 -16.37 -2.30
C ALA A 172 -1.26 -17.02 -1.81
N GLY A 173 -2.36 -16.26 -1.74
CA GLY A 173 -3.68 -16.78 -1.37
C GLY A 173 -4.28 -17.74 -2.37
N VAL A 174 -3.90 -17.65 -3.63
CA VAL A 174 -4.26 -18.61 -4.66
C VAL A 174 -3.14 -19.65 -4.92
N LEU A 175 -2.28 -19.83 -3.91
CA LEU A 175 -1.18 -20.81 -3.88
C LEU A 175 -0.11 -20.60 -4.97
N GLN A 176 0.05 -19.34 -5.43
CA GLN A 176 1.05 -18.96 -6.43
C GLN A 176 2.00 -17.85 -5.93
N PRO A 177 2.71 -18.02 -4.78
CA PRO A 177 3.51 -16.97 -4.16
C PRO A 177 4.68 -16.49 -5.02
N TYR A 178 5.17 -17.31 -5.96
CA TYR A 178 6.30 -17.00 -6.84
C TYR A 178 5.87 -16.59 -8.25
N ASN A 179 4.58 -16.27 -8.45
CA ASN A 179 4.06 -15.89 -9.75
C ASN A 179 4.72 -14.60 -10.26
N HIS A 180 5.38 -14.67 -11.43
CA HIS A 180 6.14 -13.54 -12.00
C HIS A 180 5.26 -12.32 -12.31
N ARG A 181 3.99 -12.53 -12.65
CA ARG A 181 3.03 -11.43 -12.89
C ARG A 181 2.76 -10.65 -11.61
N ALA A 182 2.54 -11.33 -10.49
CA ALA A 182 2.33 -10.69 -9.19
C ALA A 182 3.58 -9.96 -8.69
N TRP A 183 4.77 -10.53 -8.90
CA TRP A 183 6.04 -9.86 -8.58
C TRP A 183 6.32 -8.65 -9.47
N SER A 184 5.84 -8.63 -10.72
CA SER A 184 5.87 -7.43 -11.55
C SER A 184 5.02 -6.30 -10.95
N LEU A 185 3.82 -6.63 -10.46
CA LEU A 185 2.98 -5.65 -9.75
C LEU A 185 3.62 -5.16 -8.45
N PHE A 186 4.34 -6.03 -7.73
CA PHE A 186 5.12 -5.63 -6.56
C PHE A 186 6.12 -4.53 -6.91
N LEU A 187 6.92 -4.70 -7.95
CA LEU A 187 7.91 -3.72 -8.38
C LEU A 187 7.26 -2.40 -8.80
N VAL A 188 6.18 -2.48 -9.56
CA VAL A 188 5.37 -1.30 -9.93
C VAL A 188 4.91 -0.57 -8.66
N GLY A 189 4.29 -1.26 -7.71
CA GLY A 189 3.82 -0.69 -6.46
C GLY A 189 4.95 -0.04 -5.65
N VAL A 190 6.10 -0.70 -5.54
CA VAL A 190 7.26 -0.19 -4.81
C VAL A 190 7.76 1.11 -5.42
N PHE A 191 8.05 1.15 -6.71
CA PHE A 191 8.67 2.33 -7.33
C PHE A 191 7.70 3.51 -7.43
N TYR A 192 6.44 3.29 -7.82
CA TYR A 192 5.44 4.36 -7.85
C TYR A 192 5.20 4.94 -6.46
N ASN A 193 5.02 4.08 -5.44
CA ASN A 193 4.74 4.57 -4.11
C ASN A 193 5.97 5.24 -3.49
N THR A 194 7.18 4.73 -3.70
CA THR A 194 8.40 5.39 -3.20
C THR A 194 8.56 6.78 -3.82
N SER A 195 8.36 6.92 -5.14
CA SER A 195 8.37 8.22 -5.79
C SER A 195 7.34 9.17 -5.19
N ARG A 196 6.10 8.68 -4.98
CA ARG A 196 5.03 9.48 -4.41
C ARG A 196 5.28 9.88 -2.96
N GLU A 197 5.81 9.00 -2.12
CA GLU A 197 6.15 9.33 -0.73
C GLU A 197 7.27 10.39 -0.66
N VAL A 198 8.28 10.32 -1.56
CA VAL A 198 9.31 11.38 -1.67
C VAL A 198 8.68 12.74 -2.03
N VAL A 199 7.71 12.76 -2.96
CA VAL A 199 7.00 14.01 -3.32
C VAL A 199 6.18 14.53 -2.15
N LYS A 200 5.50 13.66 -1.38
CA LYS A 200 4.77 14.05 -0.18
C LYS A 200 5.68 14.61 0.91
N ASP A 201 6.88 14.05 1.09
CA ASP A 201 7.87 14.61 2.01
C ASP A 201 8.25 16.05 1.64
N ILE A 202 8.17 16.44 0.34
CA ILE A 202 8.39 17.83 -0.10
C ILE A 202 7.18 18.69 0.25
N GLU A 203 5.96 18.21 0.02
CA GLU A 203 4.72 18.90 0.36
C GLU A 203 4.64 19.19 1.88
N ASP A 204 5.10 18.27 2.70
CA ASP A 204 4.98 18.33 4.17
C ASP A 204 6.19 19.02 4.86
N MET A 205 7.23 19.47 4.11
CA MET A 205 8.46 20.04 4.67
C MET A 205 8.23 21.16 5.70
N GLU A 206 7.27 22.05 5.45
CA GLU A 206 6.99 23.20 6.37
C GLU A 206 6.35 22.74 7.68
N GLY A 207 5.63 21.62 7.68
CA GLY A 207 4.94 21.06 8.85
C GLY A 207 5.74 19.99 9.60
N ASP A 208 6.82 19.51 9.02
CA ASP A 208 7.60 18.36 9.51
C ASP A 208 8.83 18.81 10.34
N GLU A 209 8.77 19.93 11.04
CA GLU A 209 9.86 20.39 11.91
C GLU A 209 10.30 19.28 12.89
N GLY A 210 11.59 18.93 12.85
CA GLY A 210 12.19 17.86 13.68
C GLY A 210 12.21 16.48 13.06
N ARG A 211 11.58 16.23 11.91
CA ARG A 211 11.74 15.02 11.12
C ARG A 211 13.00 15.10 10.25
N ASN A 212 13.51 13.94 9.85
CA ASN A 212 14.71 13.84 9.00
C ASN A 212 14.36 13.18 7.67
N THR A 213 13.32 13.72 6.99
CA THR A 213 12.87 13.21 5.68
C THR A 213 13.94 13.42 4.61
N LEU A 214 13.79 12.74 3.45
CA LEU A 214 14.74 12.94 2.34
C LEU A 214 14.76 14.41 1.91
N ALA A 215 13.59 15.03 1.75
CA ALA A 215 13.46 16.42 1.32
C ALA A 215 14.15 17.40 2.27
N MET A 216 14.05 17.19 3.60
CA MET A 216 14.72 18.01 4.60
C MET A 216 16.25 17.85 4.58
N ARG A 217 16.76 16.67 4.18
CA ARG A 217 18.21 16.39 4.17
C ARG A 217 18.91 16.91 2.92
N VAL A 218 18.26 16.82 1.76
CA VAL A 218 18.90 17.11 0.45
C VAL A 218 18.32 18.35 -0.23
N GLY A 219 17.26 18.95 0.33
CA GLY A 219 16.50 20.06 -0.26
C GLY A 219 15.45 19.58 -1.27
N ALA A 220 14.43 20.43 -1.50
CA ALA A 220 13.28 20.11 -2.33
C ALA A 220 13.66 19.72 -3.77
N ASP A 221 14.58 20.45 -4.42
CA ASP A 221 14.95 20.22 -5.81
C ASP A 221 15.67 18.87 -6.01
N SER A 222 16.56 18.50 -5.10
CA SER A 222 17.23 17.19 -5.12
C SER A 222 16.23 16.07 -4.83
N ALA A 223 15.25 16.29 -3.95
CA ALA A 223 14.18 15.34 -3.69
C ALA A 223 13.26 15.16 -4.90
N ARG A 224 12.89 16.25 -5.62
CA ARG A 224 12.16 16.17 -6.91
C ARG A 224 12.92 15.37 -7.95
N THR A 225 14.24 15.58 -8.05
CA THR A 225 15.09 14.80 -8.95
C THR A 225 15.07 13.31 -8.57
N THR A 226 15.17 12.99 -7.29
CA THR A 226 15.08 11.60 -6.79
C THR A 226 13.72 11.00 -7.11
N ALA A 227 12.62 11.72 -6.87
CA ALA A 227 11.27 11.26 -7.21
C ALA A 227 11.12 11.00 -8.71
N TRP A 228 11.71 11.85 -9.57
CA TRP A 228 11.71 11.61 -11.01
C TRP A 228 12.48 10.35 -11.40
N VAL A 229 13.67 10.11 -10.84
CA VAL A 229 14.44 8.88 -11.10
C VAL A 229 13.64 7.64 -10.68
N LEU A 230 12.98 7.68 -9.51
CA LEU A 230 12.09 6.61 -9.06
C LEU A 230 10.88 6.41 -10.00
N SER A 231 10.36 7.49 -10.58
CA SER A 231 9.31 7.42 -11.61
C SER A 231 9.79 6.73 -12.88
N LEU A 232 11.05 6.94 -13.28
CA LEU A 232 11.64 6.22 -14.42
C LEU A 232 11.87 4.73 -14.11
N LEU A 233 12.22 4.38 -12.87
CA LEU A 233 12.26 2.98 -12.43
C LEU A 233 10.86 2.35 -12.42
N ALA A 234 9.83 3.12 -12.03
CA ALA A 234 8.45 2.69 -12.15
C ALA A 234 8.06 2.44 -13.61
N LEU A 235 8.46 3.32 -14.54
CA LEU A 235 8.25 3.12 -15.99
C LEU A 235 8.91 1.82 -16.46
N ALA A 236 10.14 1.56 -16.06
CA ALA A 236 10.84 0.32 -16.40
C ALA A 236 10.08 -0.90 -15.85
N ALA A 237 9.61 -0.85 -14.58
CA ALA A 237 8.81 -1.91 -13.98
C ALA A 237 7.48 -2.15 -14.71
N VAL A 238 6.88 -1.13 -15.33
CA VAL A 238 5.67 -1.25 -16.17
C VAL A 238 5.96 -1.93 -17.51
N ILE A 239 7.06 -1.58 -18.18
CA ILE A 239 7.34 -2.04 -19.54
C ILE A 239 8.03 -3.41 -19.57
N MET A 240 8.97 -3.67 -18.65
CA MET A 240 9.77 -4.90 -18.63
C MET A 240 8.94 -6.20 -18.64
N PRO A 241 7.81 -6.32 -17.92
CA PRO A 241 7.02 -7.55 -17.94
C PRO A 241 6.48 -7.93 -19.31
N PHE A 242 6.25 -6.96 -20.19
CA PHE A 242 5.85 -7.18 -21.58
C PHE A 242 7.05 -7.50 -22.47
N ALA A 243 8.20 -6.86 -22.23
CA ALA A 243 9.43 -7.11 -22.95
C ALA A 243 10.01 -8.50 -22.66
N PHE A 244 9.82 -9.02 -21.44
CA PHE A 244 10.23 -10.38 -21.03
C PHE A 244 9.11 -11.42 -21.16
N GLU A 245 8.03 -11.12 -21.85
CA GLU A 245 6.92 -12.03 -22.15
C GLU A 245 6.22 -12.61 -20.88
N VAL A 246 6.36 -11.95 -19.73
CA VAL A 246 5.58 -12.27 -18.51
C VAL A 246 4.09 -12.02 -18.75
N PHE A 247 3.80 -10.97 -19.53
CA PHE A 247 2.49 -10.68 -20.11
C PHE A 247 2.62 -10.66 -21.64
N PRO A 248 1.52 -10.90 -22.40
CA PRO A 248 1.58 -10.85 -23.85
C PRO A 248 2.16 -9.51 -24.34
N PRO A 249 3.22 -9.51 -25.19
CA PRO A 249 3.94 -8.28 -25.56
C PRO A 249 3.03 -7.17 -26.13
N LEU A 250 2.04 -7.54 -26.95
CA LEU A 250 1.10 -6.57 -27.55
C LEU A 250 0.22 -5.87 -26.52
N HIS A 251 0.02 -6.46 -25.35
CA HIS A 251 -0.79 -5.86 -24.28
C HIS A 251 -0.11 -4.67 -23.61
N VAL A 252 1.17 -4.39 -23.90
CA VAL A 252 1.83 -3.13 -23.49
C VAL A 252 1.01 -1.90 -23.89
N VAL A 253 0.21 -1.98 -24.95
CA VAL A 253 -0.70 -0.90 -25.40
C VAL A 253 -1.68 -0.46 -24.30
N PHE A 254 -2.11 -1.35 -23.42
CA PHE A 254 -2.99 -1.02 -22.32
C PHE A 254 -2.33 -0.09 -21.28
N THR A 255 -1.00 -0.05 -21.23
CA THR A 255 -0.26 0.82 -20.30
C THR A 255 -0.11 2.26 -20.80
N ILE A 256 -0.44 2.56 -22.07
CA ILE A 256 -0.27 3.89 -22.68
C ILE A 256 -0.87 5.02 -21.82
N PRO A 257 -2.12 4.93 -21.31
CA PRO A 257 -2.67 5.99 -20.46
C PRO A 257 -1.88 6.22 -19.17
N ALA A 258 -1.37 5.13 -18.57
CA ALA A 258 -0.53 5.19 -17.39
C ALA A 258 0.81 5.87 -17.69
N VAL A 259 1.46 5.48 -18.79
CA VAL A 259 2.74 6.05 -19.23
C VAL A 259 2.60 7.54 -19.54
N ILE A 260 1.54 7.95 -20.25
CA ILE A 260 1.28 9.38 -20.52
C ILE A 260 1.13 10.14 -19.20
N SER A 261 0.31 9.63 -18.27
CA SER A 261 0.13 10.26 -16.96
C SER A 261 1.45 10.36 -16.17
N LEU A 262 2.30 9.33 -16.25
CA LEU A 262 3.62 9.31 -15.60
C LEU A 262 4.57 10.35 -16.21
N MET A 263 4.59 10.51 -17.54
CA MET A 263 5.44 11.49 -18.22
C MET A 263 5.08 12.93 -17.84
N LEU A 264 3.81 13.21 -17.58
CA LEU A 264 3.36 14.53 -17.13
C LEU A 264 3.87 14.89 -15.71
N VAL A 265 4.23 13.91 -14.90
CA VAL A 265 4.82 14.14 -13.56
C VAL A 265 6.08 14.99 -13.65
N LYS A 266 6.94 14.78 -14.65
CA LYS A 266 8.17 15.57 -14.84
C LYS A 266 7.90 17.07 -14.90
N SER A 267 6.93 17.48 -15.71
CA SER A 267 6.57 18.90 -15.83
C SER A 267 6.10 19.49 -14.51
N LYS A 268 5.30 18.72 -13.74
CA LYS A 268 4.81 19.17 -12.44
C LYS A 268 5.94 19.34 -11.43
N LEU A 269 6.88 18.38 -11.37
CA LEU A 269 8.05 18.48 -10.50
C LEU A 269 8.97 19.66 -10.88
N LEU A 270 9.17 19.93 -12.18
CA LEU A 270 9.96 21.09 -12.65
C LEU A 270 9.33 22.42 -12.28
N ASN A 271 8.00 22.49 -12.22
CA ASN A 271 7.26 23.71 -11.85
C ASN A 271 7.03 23.83 -10.34
N SER A 272 7.56 22.93 -9.51
CA SER A 272 7.29 22.86 -8.06
C SER A 272 5.81 22.66 -7.72
N GLU A 273 5.05 22.01 -8.59
CA GLU A 273 3.64 21.66 -8.40
C GLU A 273 3.54 20.27 -7.75
N ASP A 274 4.09 20.13 -6.54
CA ASP A 274 4.35 18.85 -5.88
C ASP A 274 3.05 18.07 -5.59
N HIS A 275 2.00 18.76 -5.13
CA HIS A 275 0.69 18.16 -4.91
C HIS A 275 0.10 17.52 -6.19
N GLU A 276 0.21 18.22 -7.31
CA GLU A 276 -0.26 17.72 -8.60
C GLU A 276 0.59 16.55 -9.10
N ALA A 277 1.92 16.60 -8.87
CA ALA A 277 2.82 15.49 -9.18
C ALA A 277 2.46 14.23 -8.38
N SER A 278 2.22 14.36 -7.07
CA SER A 278 1.76 13.27 -6.19
C SER A 278 0.42 12.67 -6.65
N SER A 279 -0.53 13.53 -7.04
CA SER A 279 -1.83 13.13 -7.60
C SER A 279 -1.69 12.37 -8.94
N LEU A 280 -0.85 12.86 -9.85
CA LEU A 280 -0.56 12.19 -11.14
C LEU A 280 0.11 10.83 -10.94
N LEU A 281 1.06 10.71 -10.00
CA LEU A 281 1.68 9.43 -9.66
C LEU A 281 0.64 8.41 -9.20
N LYS A 282 -0.28 8.81 -8.30
CA LYS A 282 -1.39 7.96 -7.86
C LYS A 282 -2.28 7.54 -9.02
N LYS A 283 -2.67 8.49 -9.89
CA LYS A 283 -3.49 8.23 -11.07
C LYS A 283 -2.80 7.27 -12.04
N SER A 284 -1.53 7.52 -12.34
CA SER A 284 -0.72 6.69 -13.23
C SER A 284 -0.61 5.26 -12.70
N MET A 285 -0.33 5.08 -11.39
CA MET A 285 -0.30 3.76 -10.76
C MET A 285 -1.64 3.03 -10.90
N THR A 286 -2.76 3.72 -10.65
CA THR A 286 -4.10 3.12 -10.77
C THR A 286 -4.38 2.67 -12.21
N LEU A 287 -4.05 3.50 -13.21
CA LEU A 287 -4.20 3.16 -14.62
C LEU A 287 -3.31 1.96 -15.02
N CYS A 288 -2.10 1.91 -14.47
CA CYS A 288 -1.18 0.79 -14.67
C CYS A 288 -1.75 -0.52 -14.11
N LEU A 289 -2.26 -0.52 -12.88
CA LEU A 289 -2.87 -1.71 -12.28
C LEU A 289 -4.10 -2.18 -13.07
N ALA A 290 -4.91 -1.25 -13.61
CA ALA A 290 -6.01 -1.58 -14.50
C ALA A 290 -5.53 -2.20 -15.83
N ALA A 291 -4.41 -1.72 -16.38
CA ALA A 291 -3.81 -2.28 -17.58
C ALA A 291 -3.33 -3.73 -17.38
N PHE A 292 -2.66 -4.01 -16.26
CA PHE A 292 -2.24 -5.36 -15.91
C PHE A 292 -3.43 -6.30 -15.68
N LEU A 293 -4.50 -5.80 -15.02
CA LEU A 293 -5.74 -6.57 -14.86
C LEU A 293 -6.35 -6.92 -16.22
N ALA A 294 -6.50 -5.93 -17.10
CA ALA A 294 -7.02 -6.14 -18.46
C ALA A 294 -6.15 -7.15 -19.24
N SER A 295 -4.82 -6.99 -19.17
CA SER A 295 -3.87 -7.92 -19.80
C SER A 295 -4.01 -9.36 -19.28
N SER A 296 -4.34 -9.54 -18.01
CA SER A 296 -4.49 -10.87 -17.39
C SER A 296 -5.80 -11.56 -17.74
N LEU A 297 -6.86 -10.78 -17.99
CA LEU A 297 -8.21 -11.33 -18.28
C LEU A 297 -8.47 -11.54 -19.79
N ILE A 298 -7.71 -10.87 -20.66
CA ILE A 298 -7.86 -10.96 -22.12
C ILE A 298 -6.89 -11.99 -22.73
N GLY A 299 -5.82 -12.31 -22.04
CA GLY A 299 -4.82 -13.31 -22.45
C GLY A 299 -5.07 -14.63 -21.89
#